data_423a86a6eba2b82505f9036201743cd2
#
_entry.id   423a86a6eba2b82505f9036201743cd2
#
_cell.length_a   1.000
_cell.length_b   1.000
_cell.length_c   1.000
_cell.angle_alpha   90.00
_cell.angle_beta   90.00
_cell.angle_gamma   90.00
#
_symmetry.space_group_name_H-M   'P 1'
#
loop_
_entity.id
_entity.type
_entity.pdbx_description
1 polymer ?
#
loop_
_entity_poly.entity_id
_entity_poly.type
_entity_poly.pdbx_seq_one_letter_code
_entity_poly.pdbx_strand_id
1 'polypeptide(L)'
;MTNSYSDFSLSFSHFKNPSAKNFEYKHQHILSLKGFELANKEITSWDNYKPTPLHSFSDMAKDTGVTSILYKDENPRFSLKSFKALGGAYAVANLLIKKLKELGIDANSSDLISGVYKKETSKFTVCCATDGNHGRSVAWGAQQFGCNCEIYIHRNVSIGREKAIAKYGALVNRIKGNYDDSVRIAAEVAESNNYTVVSDTSYEGYTDIPKDVMQGYTVMVDEALKQMGETPT
;
A
#
# COMPACT_ATOMS: atom_id res chain seq x y z
N MET A 1 8.21 27.50 26.76
CA MET A 1 9.22 27.64 25.69
C MET A 1 8.46 27.75 24.39
N THR A 2 8.24 28.98 23.93
CA THR A 2 7.59 29.26 22.63
C THR A 2 8.66 29.09 21.56
N ASN A 3 8.74 27.90 20.93
CA ASN A 3 9.44 27.76 19.68
C ASN A 3 8.62 28.48 18.60
N SER A 4 8.94 29.73 18.33
CA SER A 4 8.39 30.40 17.15
C SER A 4 9.13 29.86 15.93
N TYR A 5 8.40 29.30 14.99
CA TYR A 5 8.89 28.93 13.65
C TYR A 5 9.23 30.15 12.77
N SER A 6 9.29 31.35 13.39
CA SER A 6 9.50 32.64 12.73
C SER A 6 10.89 32.86 12.13
N ASP A 7 11.85 31.94 12.36
CA ASP A 7 13.22 32.08 11.86
C ASP A 7 13.48 31.35 10.53
N PHE A 8 12.45 30.69 9.97
CA PHE A 8 12.55 30.08 8.62
C PHE A 8 12.03 31.05 7.57
N SER A 9 12.89 31.87 7.00
CA SER A 9 12.58 32.58 5.77
C SER A 9 12.72 31.62 4.60
N LEU A 10 11.65 30.90 4.28
CA LEU A 10 11.58 30.11 3.04
C LEU A 10 11.22 31.05 1.89
N SER A 11 12.15 31.28 0.96
CA SER A 11 11.78 31.86 -0.34
C SER A 11 11.26 30.71 -1.22
N PHE A 12 10.03 30.82 -1.65
CA PHE A 12 9.45 29.88 -2.62
C PHE A 12 8.86 30.65 -3.80
N SER A 13 8.89 30.04 -4.95
CA SER A 13 8.15 30.50 -6.12
C SER A 13 7.19 29.41 -6.56
N HIS A 14 6.04 29.82 -7.08
CA HIS A 14 5.08 28.88 -7.67
C HIS A 14 4.85 29.23 -9.14
N PHE A 15 4.62 28.23 -9.94
CA PHE A 15 4.21 28.36 -11.33
C PHE A 15 2.73 27.96 -11.45
N LYS A 16 1.88 28.94 -11.82
CA LYS A 16 0.49 28.64 -12.12
C LYS A 16 0.43 28.01 -13.52
N ASN A 17 -0.01 26.77 -13.61
CA ASN A 17 -0.22 26.11 -14.90
C ASN A 17 -1.41 26.77 -15.64
N PRO A 18 -1.17 27.55 -16.73
CA PRO A 18 -2.23 28.21 -17.48
C PRO A 18 -3.11 27.21 -18.25
N SER A 19 -2.62 26.00 -18.45
CA SER A 19 -3.35 24.91 -19.11
C SER A 19 -4.16 24.05 -18.16
N ALA A 20 -4.15 24.35 -16.86
CA ALA A 20 -4.98 23.62 -15.90
C ALA A 20 -6.48 23.83 -16.23
N LYS A 21 -7.17 22.74 -16.50
CA LYS A 21 -8.60 22.70 -16.76
C LYS A 21 -9.29 22.05 -15.57
N ASN A 22 -10.61 22.25 -15.46
CA ASN A 22 -11.41 21.48 -14.53
C ASN A 22 -11.17 19.99 -14.77
N PHE A 23 -10.90 19.28 -13.69
CA PHE A 23 -10.56 17.87 -13.77
C PHE A 23 -11.82 17.06 -14.12
N GLU A 24 -11.84 16.48 -15.31
CA GLU A 24 -12.77 15.40 -15.64
C GLU A 24 -12.08 14.08 -15.35
N TYR A 25 -12.64 13.30 -14.44
CA TYR A 25 -12.09 11.99 -14.13
C TYR A 25 -12.32 10.99 -15.28
N LYS A 26 -11.31 10.83 -16.12
CA LYS A 26 -11.33 9.92 -17.31
C LYS A 26 -10.77 8.53 -17.03
N HIS A 27 -10.34 8.26 -15.79
CA HIS A 27 -9.58 7.06 -15.44
C HIS A 27 -10.39 6.04 -14.61
N GLN A 28 -11.71 5.96 -14.82
CA GLN A 28 -12.57 4.99 -14.14
C GLN A 28 -12.15 3.53 -14.37
N HIS A 29 -11.40 3.25 -15.45
CA HIS A 29 -10.81 1.96 -15.72
C HIS A 29 -9.61 1.63 -14.80
N ILE A 30 -9.06 2.63 -14.09
CA ILE A 30 -7.98 2.46 -13.10
C ILE A 30 -8.57 2.44 -11.70
N LEU A 31 -9.27 3.52 -11.32
CA LEU A 31 -9.97 3.65 -10.05
C LEU A 31 -11.44 3.89 -10.31
N SER A 32 -12.32 3.10 -9.71
CA SER A 32 -13.77 3.21 -9.88
C SER A 32 -14.47 3.14 -8.53
N LEU A 33 -15.69 3.68 -8.46
CA LEU A 33 -16.54 3.54 -7.29
C LEU A 33 -16.77 2.06 -6.94
N LYS A 34 -17.03 1.22 -7.94
CA LYS A 34 -17.20 -0.23 -7.75
C LYS A 34 -15.93 -0.88 -7.17
N GLY A 35 -14.76 -0.49 -7.67
CA GLY A 35 -13.48 -0.99 -7.13
C GLY A 35 -13.25 -0.55 -5.69
N PHE A 36 -13.59 0.70 -5.36
CA PHE A 36 -13.59 1.18 -3.98
C PHE A 36 -14.54 0.38 -3.09
N GLU A 37 -15.80 0.17 -3.51
CA GLU A 37 -16.78 -0.59 -2.74
C GLU A 37 -16.30 -2.02 -2.42
N LEU A 38 -15.68 -2.69 -3.40
CA LEU A 38 -15.09 -4.01 -3.20
C LEU A 38 -13.92 -3.96 -2.20
N ALA A 39 -12.98 -3.04 -2.39
CA ALA A 39 -11.83 -2.87 -1.50
C ALA A 39 -12.28 -2.50 -0.08
N ASN A 40 -13.24 -1.60 0.05
CA ASN A 40 -13.76 -1.17 1.34
C ASN A 40 -14.45 -2.34 2.07
N LYS A 41 -15.36 -3.04 1.39
CA LYS A 41 -16.04 -4.22 1.96
C LYS A 41 -15.02 -5.26 2.43
N GLU A 42 -14.01 -5.52 1.63
CA GLU A 42 -12.99 -6.52 1.87
C GLU A 42 -12.12 -6.12 3.09
N ILE A 43 -11.46 -4.97 3.00
CA ILE A 43 -10.48 -4.52 3.99
C ILE A 43 -11.12 -4.24 5.36
N THR A 44 -12.36 -3.71 5.36
CA THR A 44 -13.06 -3.42 6.62
C THR A 44 -13.54 -4.69 7.34
N SER A 45 -13.57 -5.83 6.65
CA SER A 45 -13.88 -7.14 7.25
C SER A 45 -12.69 -7.80 7.93
N TRP A 46 -11.46 -7.33 7.68
CA TRP A 46 -10.27 -7.94 8.25
C TRP A 46 -10.14 -7.68 9.75
N ASP A 47 -9.59 -8.64 10.48
CA ASP A 47 -9.33 -8.52 11.90
C ASP A 47 -8.52 -7.27 12.23
N ASN A 48 -8.90 -6.57 13.30
CA ASN A 48 -8.26 -5.36 13.78
C ASN A 48 -8.34 -4.16 12.81
N TYR A 49 -9.22 -4.20 11.79
CA TYR A 49 -9.52 -2.99 11.05
C TYR A 49 -10.18 -1.95 11.95
N LYS A 50 -9.68 -0.73 11.86
CA LYS A 50 -10.29 0.48 12.47
C LYS A 50 -9.94 1.67 11.59
N PRO A 51 -10.88 2.62 11.38
CA PRO A 51 -10.53 3.91 10.80
C PRO A 51 -9.42 4.56 11.63
N THR A 52 -8.38 5.04 10.96
CA THR A 52 -7.29 5.72 11.63
C THR A 52 -7.65 7.17 11.98
N PRO A 53 -7.00 7.80 12.99
CA PRO A 53 -7.32 9.16 13.37
C PRO A 53 -7.03 10.19 12.27
N LEU A 54 -7.85 11.25 12.23
CA LEU A 54 -7.57 12.48 11.50
C LEU A 54 -7.33 13.60 12.53
N HIS A 55 -6.12 14.10 12.58
CA HIS A 55 -5.73 15.18 13.49
C HIS A 55 -5.82 16.54 12.81
N SER A 56 -6.24 17.57 13.56
CA SER A 56 -6.21 18.95 13.10
C SER A 56 -5.09 19.71 13.81
N PHE A 57 -4.26 20.40 13.03
CA PHE A 57 -3.15 21.23 13.52
C PHE A 57 -3.48 22.72 13.37
N SER A 58 -4.39 23.22 14.22
CA SER A 58 -4.91 24.58 14.17
C SER A 58 -3.82 25.64 14.32
N ASP A 59 -2.87 25.44 15.22
CA ASP A 59 -1.79 26.40 15.45
C ASP A 59 -0.86 26.48 14.24
N MET A 60 -0.51 25.33 13.65
CA MET A 60 0.29 25.30 12.43
C MET A 60 -0.43 25.95 11.25
N ALA A 61 -1.75 25.73 11.12
CA ALA A 61 -2.57 26.38 10.10
C ALA A 61 -2.55 27.90 10.25
N LYS A 62 -2.71 28.41 11.47
CA LYS A 62 -2.63 29.84 11.78
C LYS A 62 -1.24 30.42 11.45
N ASP A 63 -0.18 29.73 11.86
CA ASP A 63 1.20 30.21 11.66
C ASP A 63 1.59 30.24 10.17
N THR A 64 1.02 29.33 9.37
CA THR A 64 1.26 29.25 7.92
C THR A 64 0.25 30.03 7.07
N GLY A 65 -0.80 30.60 7.68
CA GLY A 65 -1.80 31.40 6.97
C GLY A 65 -2.75 30.59 6.09
N VAL A 66 -2.97 29.30 6.39
CA VAL A 66 -3.96 28.46 5.71
C VAL A 66 -5.19 28.21 6.59
N THR A 67 -6.32 27.86 5.99
CA THR A 67 -7.58 27.66 6.72
C THR A 67 -7.50 26.47 7.69
N SER A 68 -6.92 25.36 7.25
CA SER A 68 -6.77 24.16 8.07
C SER A 68 -5.58 23.32 7.60
N ILE A 69 -4.99 22.57 8.52
CA ILE A 69 -4.03 21.51 8.24
C ILE A 69 -4.55 20.25 8.92
N LEU A 70 -4.88 19.24 8.11
CA LEU A 70 -5.39 17.96 8.57
C LEU A 70 -4.36 16.86 8.28
N TYR A 71 -4.16 15.98 9.24
CA TYR A 71 -3.18 14.89 9.17
C TYR A 71 -3.84 13.54 9.44
N LYS A 72 -3.90 12.69 8.43
CA LYS A 72 -4.38 11.32 8.54
C LYS A 72 -3.26 10.44 9.11
N ASP A 73 -3.38 10.04 10.38
CA ASP A 73 -2.34 9.27 11.06
C ASP A 73 -2.50 7.76 10.80
N GLU A 74 -1.74 7.26 9.86
CA GLU A 74 -1.71 5.84 9.48
C GLU A 74 -0.78 4.98 10.36
N ASN A 75 -0.22 5.53 11.45
CA ASN A 75 0.62 4.76 12.37
C ASN A 75 -0.11 3.57 13.05
N PRO A 76 -1.41 3.67 13.43
CA PRO A 76 -2.14 2.55 14.02
C PRO A 76 -2.57 1.48 13.00
N ARG A 77 -2.52 1.74 11.68
CA ARG A 77 -3.07 0.86 10.65
C ARG A 77 -2.51 -0.57 10.77
N PHE A 78 -3.34 -1.52 11.19
CA PHE A 78 -3.00 -2.94 11.39
C PHE A 78 -1.68 -3.17 12.17
N SER A 79 -1.26 -2.21 12.99
CA SER A 79 0.06 -2.21 13.68
C SER A 79 1.27 -2.24 12.74
N LEU A 80 1.07 -1.94 11.45
CA LEU A 80 2.15 -1.84 10.46
C LEU A 80 2.75 -0.44 10.35
N LYS A 81 2.21 0.55 11.06
CA LYS A 81 2.70 1.95 11.06
C LYS A 81 2.78 2.57 9.67
N SER A 82 1.84 2.21 8.78
CA SER A 82 1.81 2.67 7.40
C SER A 82 0.50 2.30 6.72
N PHE A 83 0.00 3.19 5.84
CA PHE A 83 -1.15 2.91 4.97
C PHE A 83 -0.88 1.82 3.92
N LYS A 84 0.38 1.46 3.69
CA LYS A 84 0.75 0.47 2.67
C LYS A 84 0.06 -0.89 2.86
N ALA A 85 -0.36 -1.22 4.10
CA ALA A 85 -1.15 -2.41 4.39
C ALA A 85 -2.44 -2.49 3.57
N LEU A 86 -3.11 -1.35 3.36
CA LEU A 86 -4.36 -1.27 2.59
C LEU A 86 -4.19 -1.69 1.12
N GLY A 87 -3.03 -1.39 0.51
CA GLY A 87 -2.78 -1.73 -0.89
C GLY A 87 -2.06 -3.06 -1.07
N GLY A 88 -0.89 -3.23 -0.42
CA GLY A 88 -0.06 -4.41 -0.65
C GLY A 88 -0.74 -5.71 -0.20
N ALA A 89 -1.36 -5.74 0.98
CA ALA A 89 -2.08 -6.94 1.44
C ALA A 89 -3.36 -7.17 0.64
N TYR A 90 -4.10 -6.11 0.26
CA TYR A 90 -5.29 -6.26 -0.60
C TYR A 90 -4.94 -6.85 -1.97
N ALA A 91 -3.85 -6.41 -2.58
CA ALA A 91 -3.39 -6.98 -3.84
C ALA A 91 -2.99 -8.47 -3.70
N VAL A 92 -2.39 -8.87 -2.57
CA VAL A 92 -2.10 -10.30 -2.30
C VAL A 92 -3.40 -11.10 -2.14
N ALA A 93 -4.40 -10.59 -1.41
CA ALA A 93 -5.70 -11.26 -1.27
C ALA A 93 -6.37 -11.48 -2.63
N ASN A 94 -6.50 -10.42 -3.44
CA ASN A 94 -7.10 -10.49 -4.77
C ASN A 94 -6.37 -11.46 -5.70
N LEU A 95 -5.04 -11.44 -5.67
CA LEU A 95 -4.22 -12.37 -6.43
C LEU A 95 -4.54 -13.83 -6.07
N LEU A 96 -4.57 -14.15 -4.78
CA LEU A 96 -4.83 -15.52 -4.31
C LEU A 96 -6.25 -15.96 -4.60
N ILE A 97 -7.26 -15.10 -4.42
CA ILE A 97 -8.66 -15.37 -4.78
C ILE A 97 -8.75 -15.68 -6.28
N LYS A 98 -8.09 -14.89 -7.14
CA LYS A 98 -8.02 -15.13 -8.58
C LYS A 98 -7.36 -16.47 -8.90
N LYS A 99 -6.24 -16.78 -8.25
CA LYS A 99 -5.53 -18.06 -8.43
C LYS A 99 -6.35 -19.26 -7.98
N LEU A 100 -7.08 -19.17 -6.88
CA LEU A 100 -7.98 -20.22 -6.42
C LEU A 100 -9.15 -20.42 -7.40
N LYS A 101 -9.68 -19.33 -7.95
CA LYS A 101 -10.74 -19.40 -8.97
C LYS A 101 -10.28 -20.09 -10.25
N GLU A 102 -9.03 -19.89 -10.66
CA GLU A 102 -8.40 -20.63 -11.79
C GLU A 102 -8.34 -22.13 -11.51
N LEU A 103 -8.31 -22.55 -10.23
CA LEU A 103 -8.38 -23.95 -9.79
C LEU A 103 -9.83 -24.45 -9.56
N GLY A 104 -10.85 -23.66 -9.90
CA GLY A 104 -12.26 -23.98 -9.69
C GLY A 104 -12.74 -23.80 -8.24
N ILE A 105 -12.00 -23.07 -7.41
CA ILE A 105 -12.32 -22.79 -6.01
C ILE A 105 -12.86 -21.35 -5.90
N ASP A 106 -14.10 -21.21 -5.46
CA ASP A 106 -14.70 -19.90 -5.16
C ASP A 106 -14.43 -19.56 -3.70
N ALA A 107 -13.53 -18.62 -3.47
CA ALA A 107 -13.04 -18.22 -2.15
C ALA A 107 -13.13 -16.70 -1.97
N ASN A 108 -13.18 -16.28 -0.71
CA ASN A 108 -13.06 -14.89 -0.28
C ASN A 108 -11.90 -14.74 0.73
N SER A 109 -11.60 -13.52 1.19
CA SER A 109 -10.48 -13.32 2.11
C SER A 109 -10.71 -13.93 3.51
N SER A 110 -11.95 -14.03 3.97
CA SER A 110 -12.23 -14.72 5.23
C SER A 110 -11.84 -16.20 5.15
N ASP A 111 -12.05 -16.84 4.00
CA ASP A 111 -11.61 -18.22 3.76
C ASP A 111 -10.08 -18.31 3.76
N LEU A 112 -9.38 -17.32 3.18
CA LEU A 112 -7.92 -17.25 3.20
C LEU A 112 -7.39 -17.06 4.63
N ILE A 113 -7.95 -16.12 5.39
CA ILE A 113 -7.57 -15.83 6.79
C ILE A 113 -7.82 -17.04 7.68
N SER A 114 -8.94 -17.74 7.51
CA SER A 114 -9.25 -18.96 8.27
C SER A 114 -8.32 -20.14 7.95
N GLY A 115 -7.57 -20.06 6.82
CA GLY A 115 -6.65 -21.10 6.39
C GLY A 115 -7.30 -22.31 5.74
N VAL A 116 -8.59 -22.26 5.39
CA VAL A 116 -9.32 -23.36 4.71
C VAL A 116 -8.58 -23.82 3.45
N TYR A 117 -8.00 -22.89 2.70
CA TYR A 117 -7.26 -23.18 1.45
C TYR A 117 -5.74 -23.06 1.61
N LYS A 118 -5.20 -23.19 2.83
CA LYS A 118 -3.76 -23.05 3.09
C LYS A 118 -2.91 -24.02 2.29
N LYS A 119 -3.42 -25.23 2.02
CA LYS A 119 -2.74 -26.24 1.19
C LYS A 119 -2.55 -25.75 -0.25
N GLU A 120 -3.51 -25.03 -0.78
CA GLU A 120 -3.50 -24.46 -2.14
C GLU A 120 -2.67 -23.18 -2.17
N THR A 121 -2.94 -22.24 -1.26
CA THR A 121 -2.27 -20.94 -1.25
C THR A 121 -0.77 -21.04 -0.96
N SER A 122 -0.33 -22.00 -0.14
CA SER A 122 1.10 -22.24 0.13
C SER A 122 1.93 -22.68 -1.08
N LYS A 123 1.29 -23.02 -2.20
CA LYS A 123 1.97 -23.32 -3.46
C LYS A 123 2.34 -22.07 -4.25
N PHE A 124 1.77 -20.93 -3.91
CA PHE A 124 2.05 -19.65 -4.56
C PHE A 124 3.10 -18.88 -3.78
N THR A 125 3.95 -18.18 -4.51
CA THR A 125 4.94 -17.27 -3.95
C THR A 125 4.73 -15.87 -4.53
N VAL A 126 4.57 -14.89 -3.67
CA VAL A 126 4.58 -13.47 -4.04
C VAL A 126 5.95 -12.88 -3.77
N CYS A 127 6.38 -11.92 -4.57
CA CYS A 127 7.64 -11.23 -4.34
C CYS A 127 7.54 -9.75 -4.70
N CYS A 128 8.44 -8.94 -4.16
CA CYS A 128 8.63 -7.56 -4.62
C CYS A 128 10.00 -7.02 -4.22
N ALA A 129 10.45 -5.97 -4.93
CA ALA A 129 11.52 -5.11 -4.48
C ALA A 129 10.95 -3.97 -3.63
N THR A 130 11.67 -3.53 -2.58
CA THR A 130 11.17 -2.51 -1.65
C THR A 130 12.28 -1.85 -0.84
N ASP A 131 11.99 -0.63 -0.36
CA ASP A 131 12.78 0.05 0.68
C ASP A 131 12.20 -0.14 2.09
N GLY A 132 11.01 -0.75 2.23
CA GLY A 132 10.43 -1.02 3.55
C GLY A 132 8.93 -1.26 3.62
N ASN A 133 8.10 -0.21 3.65
CA ASN A 133 6.69 -0.32 4.02
C ASN A 133 5.84 -1.15 3.05
N HIS A 134 6.10 -1.05 1.73
CA HIS A 134 5.37 -1.85 0.74
C HIS A 134 5.69 -3.34 0.92
N GLY A 135 6.98 -3.72 0.94
CA GLY A 135 7.37 -5.13 1.16
C GLY A 135 6.89 -5.67 2.50
N ARG A 136 6.87 -4.83 3.56
CA ARG A 136 6.29 -5.23 4.85
C ARG A 136 4.80 -5.52 4.74
N SER A 137 4.07 -4.74 3.95
CA SER A 137 2.64 -4.96 3.66
C SER A 137 2.40 -6.25 2.88
N VAL A 138 3.20 -6.50 1.84
CA VAL A 138 3.13 -7.75 1.05
C VAL A 138 3.45 -8.97 1.92
N ALA A 139 4.51 -8.90 2.74
CA ALA A 139 4.89 -9.96 3.67
C ALA A 139 3.80 -10.25 4.70
N TRP A 140 3.19 -9.20 5.27
CA TRP A 140 2.06 -9.35 6.18
C TRP A 140 0.84 -9.98 5.48
N GLY A 141 0.48 -9.52 4.29
CA GLY A 141 -0.60 -10.11 3.50
C GLY A 141 -0.33 -11.58 3.17
N ALA A 142 0.89 -11.93 2.77
CA ALA A 142 1.27 -13.31 2.51
C ALA A 142 1.12 -14.20 3.76
N GLN A 143 1.51 -13.70 4.94
CA GLN A 143 1.33 -14.40 6.22
C GLN A 143 -0.16 -14.59 6.54
N GLN A 144 -0.98 -13.53 6.38
CA GLN A 144 -2.42 -13.57 6.67
C GLN A 144 -3.16 -14.56 5.76
N PHE A 145 -2.79 -14.61 4.49
CA PHE A 145 -3.52 -15.38 3.46
C PHE A 145 -2.84 -16.71 3.11
N GLY A 146 -1.73 -17.04 3.77
CA GLY A 146 -1.12 -18.36 3.74
C GLY A 146 -0.29 -18.69 2.50
N CYS A 147 0.26 -17.70 1.78
CA CYS A 147 1.20 -17.93 0.68
C CYS A 147 2.65 -17.65 1.08
N ASN A 148 3.60 -18.07 0.24
CA ASN A 148 5.02 -17.76 0.43
C ASN A 148 5.33 -16.33 -0.01
N CYS A 149 6.40 -15.75 0.57
CA CYS A 149 6.82 -14.39 0.26
C CYS A 149 8.33 -14.27 0.20
N GLU A 150 8.84 -13.67 -0.89
CA GLU A 150 10.24 -13.28 -1.04
C GLU A 150 10.35 -11.78 -1.28
N ILE A 151 11.15 -11.09 -0.48
CA ILE A 151 11.33 -9.64 -0.56
C ILE A 151 12.78 -9.32 -0.91
N TYR A 152 12.96 -8.49 -1.93
CA TYR A 152 14.27 -8.06 -2.41
C TYR A 152 14.53 -6.63 -1.94
N ILE A 153 15.61 -6.45 -1.19
CA ILE A 153 16.03 -5.14 -0.66
C ILE A 153 17.43 -4.79 -1.16
N HIS A 154 17.65 -3.52 -1.46
CA HIS A 154 18.99 -3.07 -1.86
C HIS A 154 19.93 -2.90 -0.66
N ARG A 155 21.23 -2.79 -0.93
CA ARG A 155 22.30 -2.77 0.09
C ARG A 155 22.11 -1.73 1.20
N ASN A 156 21.51 -0.58 0.90
CA ASN A 156 21.39 0.56 1.82
C ASN A 156 20.15 0.50 2.73
N VAL A 157 19.27 -0.51 2.57
CA VAL A 157 18.12 -0.67 3.47
C VAL A 157 18.60 -1.00 4.87
N SER A 158 18.09 -0.30 5.89
CA SER A 158 18.50 -0.51 7.27
C SER A 158 18.12 -1.91 7.78
N ILE A 159 18.94 -2.46 8.68
CA ILE A 159 18.68 -3.75 9.34
C ILE A 159 17.32 -3.74 10.07
N GLY A 160 16.91 -2.58 10.63
CA GLY A 160 15.60 -2.45 11.28
C GLY A 160 14.44 -2.67 10.30
N ARG A 161 14.52 -2.15 9.07
CA ARG A 161 13.51 -2.38 8.02
C ARG A 161 13.49 -3.82 7.54
N GLU A 162 14.66 -4.42 7.32
CA GLU A 162 14.80 -5.83 6.98
C GLU A 162 14.13 -6.74 8.02
N LYS A 163 14.45 -6.55 9.30
CA LYS A 163 13.84 -7.30 10.42
C LYS A 163 12.32 -7.07 10.49
N ALA A 164 11.85 -5.85 10.21
CA ALA A 164 10.43 -5.52 10.23
C ALA A 164 9.64 -6.22 9.10
N ILE A 165 10.29 -6.58 8.01
CA ILE A 165 9.72 -7.39 6.93
C ILE A 165 9.78 -8.87 7.30
N ALA A 166 10.97 -9.35 7.68
CA ALA A 166 11.22 -10.76 7.98
C ALA A 166 10.35 -11.33 9.11
N LYS A 167 9.91 -10.49 10.07
CA LYS A 167 9.03 -10.92 11.18
C LYS A 167 7.68 -11.51 10.71
N TYR A 168 7.27 -11.23 9.48
CA TYR A 168 6.06 -11.79 8.86
C TYR A 168 6.32 -13.07 8.05
N GLY A 169 7.49 -13.69 8.24
CA GLY A 169 7.82 -14.97 7.61
C GLY A 169 8.34 -14.86 6.17
N ALA A 170 8.51 -13.65 5.64
CA ALA A 170 9.09 -13.47 4.32
C ALA A 170 10.60 -13.79 4.30
N LEU A 171 11.06 -14.46 3.24
CA LEU A 171 12.48 -14.56 2.93
C LEU A 171 12.96 -13.21 2.41
N VAL A 172 13.89 -12.58 3.10
CA VAL A 172 14.41 -11.27 2.70
C VAL A 172 15.79 -11.43 2.06
N ASN A 173 15.86 -11.10 0.78
CA ASN A 173 17.08 -11.19 -0.04
C ASN A 173 17.71 -9.80 -0.17
N ARG A 174 18.83 -9.58 0.53
CA ARG A 174 19.61 -8.33 0.39
C ARG A 174 20.56 -8.46 -0.80
N ILE A 175 20.36 -7.60 -1.80
CA ILE A 175 21.23 -7.55 -2.98
C ILE A 175 22.37 -6.54 -2.81
N LYS A 176 23.45 -6.71 -3.57
CA LYS A 176 24.61 -5.81 -3.52
C LYS A 176 24.41 -4.48 -4.27
N GLY A 177 23.36 -4.38 -5.10
CA GLY A 177 23.07 -3.24 -5.98
C GLY A 177 22.25 -2.13 -5.31
N ASN A 178 21.68 -1.27 -6.14
CA ASN A 178 20.74 -0.21 -5.78
C ASN A 178 19.28 -0.70 -5.86
N TYR A 179 18.31 0.22 -5.75
CA TYR A 179 16.88 -0.11 -5.83
C TYR A 179 16.51 -0.73 -7.19
N ASP A 180 16.97 -0.15 -8.29
CA ASP A 180 16.65 -0.63 -9.65
C ASP A 180 17.20 -2.04 -9.88
N ASP A 181 18.38 -2.34 -9.33
CA ASP A 181 18.93 -3.70 -9.33
C ASP A 181 18.03 -4.68 -8.55
N SER A 182 17.45 -4.25 -7.42
CA SER A 182 16.53 -5.11 -6.67
C SER A 182 15.24 -5.36 -7.43
N VAL A 183 14.73 -4.38 -8.17
CA VAL A 183 13.54 -4.53 -9.04
C VAL A 183 13.84 -5.52 -10.16
N ARG A 184 14.98 -5.36 -10.85
CA ARG A 184 15.39 -6.26 -11.93
C ARG A 184 15.56 -7.71 -11.45
N ILE A 185 16.28 -7.90 -10.33
CA ILE A 185 16.50 -9.26 -9.77
C ILE A 185 15.19 -9.87 -9.32
N ALA A 186 14.29 -9.11 -8.67
CA ALA A 186 12.98 -9.62 -8.28
C ALA A 186 12.16 -10.10 -9.49
N ALA A 187 12.21 -9.37 -10.61
CA ALA A 187 11.54 -9.76 -11.83
C ALA A 187 12.15 -11.02 -12.46
N GLU A 188 13.48 -11.11 -12.57
CA GLU A 188 14.21 -12.26 -13.12
C GLU A 188 13.93 -13.55 -12.30
N VAL A 189 13.93 -13.44 -10.97
CA VAL A 189 13.64 -14.57 -10.08
C VAL A 189 12.16 -14.96 -10.18
N ALA A 190 11.26 -13.99 -10.27
CA ALA A 190 9.83 -14.24 -10.43
C ALA A 190 9.55 -15.04 -11.71
N GLU A 191 10.13 -14.62 -12.83
CA GLU A 191 9.99 -15.33 -14.12
C GLU A 191 10.56 -16.74 -14.05
N SER A 192 11.76 -16.91 -13.49
CA SER A 192 12.44 -18.20 -13.43
C SER A 192 11.76 -19.23 -12.53
N ASN A 193 11.05 -18.77 -11.47
CA ASN A 193 10.44 -19.64 -10.46
C ASN A 193 8.90 -19.62 -10.49
N ASN A 194 8.28 -18.93 -11.46
CA ASN A 194 6.83 -18.76 -11.54
C ASN A 194 6.24 -18.08 -10.29
N TYR A 195 6.96 -17.09 -9.75
CA TYR A 195 6.45 -16.23 -8.67
C TYR A 195 5.64 -15.08 -9.25
N THR A 196 4.82 -14.45 -8.41
CA THR A 196 4.07 -13.27 -8.82
C THR A 196 4.66 -12.03 -8.16
N VAL A 197 5.11 -11.07 -8.97
CA VAL A 197 5.53 -9.76 -8.46
C VAL A 197 4.30 -9.00 -7.96
N VAL A 198 4.38 -8.44 -6.76
CA VAL A 198 3.37 -7.54 -6.17
C VAL A 198 4.01 -6.19 -5.91
N SER A 199 4.06 -5.35 -6.95
CA SER A 199 4.63 -3.99 -6.89
C SER A 199 3.55 -2.93 -6.81
N ASP A 200 3.85 -1.78 -6.19
CA ASP A 200 3.01 -0.59 -6.15
C ASP A 200 3.34 0.41 -7.27
N THR A 201 4.22 0.04 -8.19
CA THR A 201 4.58 0.79 -9.40
C THR A 201 4.15 0.05 -10.64
N SER A 202 3.54 0.75 -11.59
CA SER A 202 3.10 0.20 -12.88
C SER A 202 4.09 0.51 -14.00
N TYR A 203 4.14 -0.36 -14.98
CA TYR A 203 4.84 -0.18 -16.25
C TYR A 203 4.05 -0.86 -17.37
N GLU A 204 4.46 -0.70 -18.61
CA GLU A 204 3.77 -1.31 -19.75
C GLU A 204 3.65 -2.84 -19.59
N GLY A 205 2.43 -3.36 -19.72
CA GLY A 205 2.11 -4.78 -19.50
C GLY A 205 1.92 -5.19 -18.03
N TYR A 206 2.27 -4.34 -17.05
CA TYR A 206 2.09 -4.63 -15.63
C TYR A 206 1.25 -3.55 -14.95
N THR A 207 -0.08 -3.69 -15.01
CA THR A 207 -1.02 -2.67 -14.51
C THR A 207 -2.08 -3.20 -13.55
N ASP A 208 -2.44 -4.47 -13.59
CA ASP A 208 -3.58 -5.01 -12.83
C ASP A 208 -3.30 -5.04 -11.33
N ILE A 209 -2.15 -5.58 -10.91
CA ILE A 209 -1.77 -5.61 -9.49
C ILE A 209 -1.59 -4.19 -8.93
N PRO A 210 -0.89 -3.24 -9.61
CA PRO A 210 -0.86 -1.84 -9.18
C PRO A 210 -2.23 -1.18 -9.05
N LYS A 211 -3.21 -1.52 -9.90
CA LYS A 211 -4.60 -1.05 -9.75
C LYS A 211 -5.22 -1.58 -8.45
N ASP A 212 -5.05 -2.86 -8.13
CA ASP A 212 -5.53 -3.42 -6.86
C ASP A 212 -4.89 -2.69 -5.66
N VAL A 213 -3.59 -2.44 -5.71
CA VAL A 213 -2.89 -1.66 -4.68
C VAL A 213 -3.52 -0.27 -4.52
N MET A 214 -3.76 0.44 -5.62
CA MET A 214 -4.36 1.78 -5.61
C MET A 214 -5.82 1.74 -5.12
N GLN A 215 -6.60 0.73 -5.49
CA GLN A 215 -7.97 0.55 -4.99
C GLN A 215 -7.97 0.34 -3.48
N GLY A 216 -7.05 -0.43 -2.92
CA GLY A 216 -6.90 -0.57 -1.47
C GLY A 216 -6.65 0.77 -0.76
N TYR A 217 -5.86 1.66 -1.36
CA TYR A 217 -5.58 2.99 -0.77
C TYR A 217 -6.82 3.91 -0.74
N THR A 218 -7.81 3.68 -1.60
CA THR A 218 -9.05 4.48 -1.59
C THR A 218 -9.81 4.39 -0.27
N VAL A 219 -9.65 3.31 0.50
CA VAL A 219 -10.25 3.16 1.83
C VAL A 219 -9.75 4.24 2.79
N MET A 220 -8.44 4.55 2.81
CA MET A 220 -7.90 5.64 3.62
C MET A 220 -8.45 6.99 3.17
N VAL A 221 -8.61 7.21 1.87
CA VAL A 221 -9.14 8.46 1.33
C VAL A 221 -10.60 8.65 1.75
N ASP A 222 -11.43 7.61 1.64
CA ASP A 222 -12.83 7.63 2.08
C ASP A 222 -12.96 7.92 3.58
N GLU A 223 -12.13 7.26 4.41
CA GLU A 223 -12.08 7.56 5.83
C GLU A 223 -11.75 9.02 6.10
N ALA A 224 -10.73 9.57 5.41
CA ALA A 224 -10.32 10.96 5.58
C ALA A 224 -11.46 11.92 5.19
N LEU A 225 -12.09 11.73 4.03
CA LEU A 225 -13.20 12.55 3.56
C LEU A 225 -14.40 12.53 4.51
N LYS A 226 -14.75 11.35 5.06
CA LYS A 226 -15.82 11.22 6.05
C LYS A 226 -15.50 11.92 7.37
N GLN A 227 -14.23 11.92 7.78
CA GLN A 227 -13.78 12.55 9.03
C GLN A 227 -13.60 14.06 8.89
N MET A 228 -13.30 14.57 7.69
CA MET A 228 -13.15 16.00 7.43
C MET A 228 -14.48 16.76 7.50
N GLY A 229 -15.56 16.15 7.03
CA GLY A 229 -16.87 16.80 6.93
C GLY A 229 -16.98 17.86 5.83
N GLU A 230 -15.90 18.17 5.14
CA GLU A 230 -15.81 19.13 4.04
C GLU A 230 -14.87 18.62 2.94
N THR A 231 -14.96 19.19 1.75
CA THR A 231 -14.07 18.83 0.64
C THR A 231 -12.78 19.64 0.73
N PRO A 232 -11.59 19.00 0.66
CA PRO A 232 -10.33 19.72 0.63
C PRO A 232 -10.17 20.53 -0.65
N THR A 233 -9.44 21.64 -0.57
CA THR A 233 -9.11 22.50 -1.72
C THR A 233 -7.96 21.92 -2.54
#